data_b91256c201a9fd42e97c51c3e1e4aa5b
#
_entry.id   b91256c201a9fd42e97c51c3e1e4aa5b
#
_cell.length_a   1.000
_cell.length_b   1.000
_cell.length_c   1.000
_cell.angle_alpha   90.00
_cell.angle_beta   90.00
_cell.angle_gamma   90.00
#
_symmetry.space_group_name_H-M   'P 1'
#
loop_
_entity.id
_entity.type
_entity.pdbx_description
1 polymer ?
#
loop_
_entity_poly.entity_id
_entity_poly.type
_entity_poly.pdbx_seq_one_letter_code
_entity_poly.pdbx_strand_id
1 'polypeptide(L)'
;MTTENEQITPADAAIVSSGTGTKGPEERDLPASLKEEMDLCLQILREVLGEFDENLLAKFDEVREHALKASDERFSGILSDTNPDQDDLQKVVDIVDKMDVHDAQLLARAFTTYFHLANLCEENYRVSVLHSREAAVNEDQAVDPVNEMTCAYHQLINEMGPARAKELLDQLEFHPVFTAHPTEARRKAVEGKIRRISQLLEAHKLLGGSDKKENSRRLFNEIDALFRTSPIALKKPTPVEEADTILDIFDNTLFYTIPQVYRRFDDWVLGDKAGLVPPVCPAFFHPGSWIGSDRDGNPNVTAKVSRQVARKFSDHVLGALEIETRRVGKNLTMEAETTPPSAELKSLWNHQKEMSERLTDKAALISTKELHRAVMLVMADRLKATIDRDADLMYHSCEDYIADLKTVQRSLAEANAKRSAYGPLQDLIWQAETFGFHMVEMEFRQHSVVHSRALEDIREHGLHGERGELQPMTHEVLDTFRALGSIQKRNGIKPARRYIISFTKSAQNIKDVYELNRLAFSHPEDVPTIDVI
;
A
#
# COMPACT_ATOMS: atom_id res chain seq x y z
N MET A 1 -14.16 4.91 -38.73
CA MET A 1 -14.75 3.65 -38.22
C MET A 1 -15.02 3.93 -36.77
N THR A 2 -16.27 4.15 -36.48
CA THR A 2 -16.79 4.45 -35.13
C THR A 2 -16.73 3.17 -34.31
N THR A 3 -15.85 3.12 -33.32
CA THR A 3 -15.90 2.13 -32.25
C THR A 3 -17.11 2.49 -31.40
N GLU A 4 -18.14 1.65 -31.43
CA GLU A 4 -19.21 1.69 -30.45
C GLU A 4 -18.59 1.43 -29.07
N ASN A 5 -18.53 2.46 -28.24
CA ASN A 5 -18.33 2.32 -26.81
C ASN A 5 -19.62 1.64 -26.29
N GLU A 6 -19.55 0.35 -25.96
CA GLU A 6 -20.60 -0.30 -25.19
C GLU A 6 -20.70 0.43 -23.84
N GLN A 7 -21.75 1.20 -23.68
CA GLN A 7 -22.09 1.85 -22.42
C GLN A 7 -22.50 0.74 -21.44
N ILE A 8 -21.73 0.59 -20.38
CA ILE A 8 -22.08 -0.27 -19.24
C ILE A 8 -23.43 0.22 -18.70
N THR A 9 -24.44 -0.63 -18.73
CA THR A 9 -25.80 -0.25 -18.31
C THR A 9 -25.91 -0.17 -16.78
N PRO A 10 -26.87 0.59 -16.23
CA PRO A 10 -27.13 0.64 -14.78
C PRO A 10 -27.39 -0.77 -14.14
N ALA A 11 -27.82 -1.76 -14.95
CA ALA A 11 -27.98 -3.14 -14.50
C ALA A 11 -26.65 -3.83 -14.17
N ASP A 12 -25.58 -3.56 -14.95
CA ASP A 12 -24.23 -4.10 -14.71
C ASP A 12 -23.62 -3.55 -13.42
N ALA A 13 -23.98 -2.31 -13.08
CA ALA A 13 -23.56 -1.66 -11.83
C ALA A 13 -24.20 -2.24 -10.56
N ALA A 14 -25.43 -2.76 -10.68
CA ALA A 14 -26.17 -3.34 -9.55
C ALA A 14 -25.59 -4.68 -9.05
N ILE A 15 -24.89 -5.43 -9.91
CA ILE A 15 -24.29 -6.73 -9.57
C ILE A 15 -23.12 -6.57 -8.57
N VAL A 16 -22.42 -5.45 -8.61
CA VAL A 16 -21.25 -5.17 -7.74
C VAL A 16 -21.66 -4.61 -6.37
N SER A 17 -22.88 -4.05 -6.23
CA SER A 17 -23.35 -3.40 -4.99
C SER A 17 -24.18 -4.28 -4.06
N SER A 18 -24.60 -5.52 -4.47
CA SER A 18 -25.53 -6.32 -3.70
C SER A 18 -24.86 -7.49 -2.96
N GLY A 19 -24.20 -7.18 -1.86
CA GLY A 19 -23.82 -8.18 -0.85
C GLY A 19 -24.99 -8.73 -0.02
N THR A 20 -26.23 -8.23 -0.17
CA THR A 20 -27.44 -8.75 0.51
C THR A 20 -28.70 -8.31 -0.24
N GLY A 21 -29.13 -9.07 -1.24
CA GLY A 21 -30.42 -8.79 -1.88
C GLY A 21 -30.90 -9.97 -2.70
N THR A 22 -31.88 -10.68 -2.17
CA THR A 22 -32.64 -11.76 -2.81
C THR A 22 -33.34 -11.26 -4.07
N LYS A 23 -32.74 -11.43 -5.25
CA LYS A 23 -33.47 -11.52 -6.52
C LYS A 23 -33.37 -12.96 -7.02
N GLY A 24 -34.50 -13.49 -7.51
CA GLY A 24 -34.62 -14.84 -8.02
C GLY A 24 -33.68 -15.13 -9.21
N PRO A 25 -33.60 -16.40 -9.62
CA PRO A 25 -32.68 -16.86 -10.64
C PRO A 25 -33.19 -16.46 -12.05
N GLU A 26 -33.02 -15.21 -12.44
CA GLU A 26 -32.87 -14.88 -13.84
C GLU A 26 -31.40 -15.10 -14.18
N GLU A 27 -31.13 -15.77 -15.31
CA GLU A 27 -29.80 -16.11 -15.81
C GLU A 27 -28.77 -15.02 -15.46
N ARG A 28 -27.84 -15.36 -14.59
CA ARG A 28 -26.73 -14.46 -14.27
C ARG A 28 -25.69 -14.58 -15.37
N ASP A 29 -25.99 -14.04 -16.52
CA ASP A 29 -24.97 -13.84 -17.54
C ASP A 29 -23.89 -12.91 -16.97
N LEU A 30 -22.66 -13.39 -16.95
CA LEU A 30 -21.51 -12.57 -16.61
C LEU A 30 -21.46 -11.39 -17.60
N PRO A 31 -21.10 -10.18 -17.13
CA PRO A 31 -20.89 -9.05 -18.04
C PRO A 31 -19.96 -9.43 -19.18
N ALA A 32 -20.28 -9.00 -20.40
CA ALA A 32 -19.58 -9.43 -21.61
C ALA A 32 -18.06 -9.22 -21.52
N SER A 33 -17.62 -8.06 -21.02
CA SER A 33 -16.19 -7.74 -20.87
C SER A 33 -15.47 -8.64 -19.84
N LEU A 34 -16.13 -9.01 -18.75
CA LEU A 34 -15.59 -9.95 -17.76
C LEU A 34 -15.49 -11.35 -18.38
N LYS A 35 -16.51 -11.79 -19.11
CA LYS A 35 -16.53 -13.09 -19.77
C LYS A 35 -15.42 -13.22 -20.81
N GLU A 36 -15.23 -12.21 -21.67
CA GLU A 36 -14.16 -12.19 -22.67
C GLU A 36 -12.77 -12.31 -22.05
N GLU A 37 -12.50 -11.59 -20.96
CA GLU A 37 -11.21 -11.65 -20.26
C GLU A 37 -11.01 -13.01 -19.57
N MET A 38 -12.05 -13.57 -18.96
CA MET A 38 -12.01 -14.91 -18.37
C MET A 38 -11.79 -15.99 -19.42
N ASP A 39 -12.47 -15.91 -20.57
CA ASP A 39 -12.35 -16.86 -21.67
C ASP A 39 -10.94 -16.83 -22.26
N LEU A 40 -10.35 -15.64 -22.45
CA LEU A 40 -8.96 -15.48 -22.86
C LEU A 40 -7.97 -16.15 -21.88
N CYS A 41 -8.11 -15.87 -20.59
CA CYS A 41 -7.26 -16.46 -19.56
C CYS A 41 -7.41 -17.99 -19.49
N LEU A 42 -8.64 -18.50 -19.59
CA LEU A 42 -8.93 -19.93 -19.59
C LEU A 42 -8.36 -20.61 -20.84
N GLN A 43 -8.49 -19.99 -22.02
CA GLN A 43 -7.92 -20.52 -23.26
C GLN A 43 -6.40 -20.66 -23.12
N ILE A 44 -5.71 -19.61 -22.65
CA ILE A 44 -4.25 -19.67 -22.47
C ILE A 44 -3.87 -20.73 -21.44
N LEU A 45 -4.58 -20.83 -20.33
CA LEU A 45 -4.32 -21.88 -19.32
C LEU A 45 -4.49 -23.27 -19.90
N ARG A 46 -5.53 -23.52 -20.72
CA ARG A 46 -5.75 -24.82 -21.38
C ARG A 46 -4.63 -25.16 -22.35
N GLU A 47 -4.12 -24.17 -23.11
CA GLU A 47 -2.96 -24.37 -23.99
C GLU A 47 -1.72 -24.73 -23.16
N VAL A 48 -1.46 -24.02 -22.05
CA VAL A 48 -0.35 -24.31 -21.11
C VAL A 48 -0.48 -25.74 -20.54
N LEU A 49 -1.67 -26.15 -20.11
CA LEU A 49 -1.89 -27.49 -19.56
C LEU A 49 -1.69 -28.56 -20.62
N GLY A 50 -2.17 -28.35 -21.87
CA GLY A 50 -2.00 -29.27 -22.99
C GLY A 50 -0.54 -29.42 -23.43
N GLU A 51 0.22 -28.32 -23.46
CA GLU A 51 1.67 -28.38 -23.72
C GLU A 51 2.44 -29.07 -22.58
N PHE A 52 1.95 -29.00 -21.35
CA PHE A 52 2.56 -29.66 -20.21
C PHE A 52 2.23 -31.17 -20.17
N ASP A 53 0.95 -31.52 -20.26
CA ASP A 53 0.43 -32.90 -20.26
C ASP A 53 -1.02 -32.92 -20.78
N GLU A 54 -1.26 -33.57 -21.93
CA GLU A 54 -2.59 -33.69 -22.53
C GLU A 54 -3.60 -34.43 -21.61
N ASN A 55 -3.14 -35.40 -20.79
CA ASN A 55 -3.99 -36.13 -19.84
C ASN A 55 -4.39 -35.21 -18.68
N LEU A 56 -3.51 -34.34 -18.21
CA LEU A 56 -3.85 -33.33 -17.20
C LEU A 56 -4.90 -32.35 -17.73
N LEU A 57 -4.78 -31.88 -18.97
CA LEU A 57 -5.79 -31.03 -19.59
C LEU A 57 -7.15 -31.72 -19.67
N ALA A 58 -7.20 -32.98 -20.13
CA ALA A 58 -8.42 -33.73 -20.22
C ALA A 58 -9.12 -33.87 -18.85
N LYS A 59 -8.37 -34.20 -17.81
CA LYS A 59 -8.86 -34.28 -16.44
C LYS A 59 -9.33 -32.93 -15.89
N PHE A 60 -8.59 -31.86 -16.17
CA PHE A 60 -8.99 -30.51 -15.79
C PHE A 60 -10.33 -30.09 -16.41
N ASP A 61 -10.51 -30.33 -17.70
CA ASP A 61 -11.73 -30.00 -18.42
C ASP A 61 -12.92 -30.86 -17.90
N GLU A 62 -12.73 -32.16 -17.67
CA GLU A 62 -13.76 -33.06 -17.15
C GLU A 62 -14.22 -32.65 -15.73
N VAL A 63 -13.28 -32.44 -14.83
CA VAL A 63 -13.60 -32.01 -13.45
C VAL A 63 -14.25 -30.61 -13.45
N ARG A 64 -13.79 -29.69 -14.27
CA ARG A 64 -14.39 -28.36 -14.39
C ARG A 64 -15.83 -28.43 -14.90
N GLU A 65 -16.11 -29.24 -15.90
CA GLU A 65 -17.46 -29.41 -16.45
C GLU A 65 -18.44 -29.95 -15.39
N HIS A 66 -18.07 -31.02 -14.67
CA HIS A 66 -18.87 -31.56 -13.59
C HIS A 66 -19.05 -30.58 -12.42
N ALA A 67 -18.02 -29.87 -12.05
CA ALA A 67 -18.11 -28.87 -10.98
C ALA A 67 -19.04 -27.70 -11.33
N LEU A 68 -19.03 -27.24 -12.59
CA LEU A 68 -19.96 -26.21 -13.05
C LEU A 68 -21.41 -26.70 -13.04
N LYS A 69 -21.69 -27.92 -13.57
CA LYS A 69 -23.03 -28.52 -13.52
C LYS A 69 -23.53 -28.63 -12.08
N ALA A 70 -22.74 -29.17 -11.18
CA ALA A 70 -23.10 -29.27 -9.76
C ALA A 70 -23.32 -27.89 -9.10
N SER A 71 -22.65 -26.84 -9.56
CA SER A 71 -22.87 -25.48 -9.07
C SER A 71 -24.19 -24.89 -9.56
N ASP A 72 -24.51 -25.02 -10.84
CA ASP A 72 -25.77 -24.55 -11.43
C ASP A 72 -26.99 -25.24 -10.81
N GLU A 73 -26.88 -26.52 -10.53
CA GLU A 73 -27.93 -27.31 -9.86
C GLU A 73 -28.12 -26.88 -8.40
N ARG A 74 -27.07 -26.57 -7.66
CA ARG A 74 -27.15 -26.00 -6.30
C ARG A 74 -27.86 -24.65 -6.27
N PHE A 75 -27.60 -23.78 -7.23
CA PHE A 75 -28.25 -22.47 -7.31
C PHE A 75 -29.72 -22.57 -7.72
N SER A 76 -30.09 -23.49 -8.61
CA SER A 76 -31.46 -23.74 -8.95
C SER A 76 -32.21 -24.53 -7.85
N GLY A 77 -31.55 -25.39 -7.09
CA GLY A 77 -32.11 -26.19 -5.99
C GLY A 77 -32.41 -25.42 -4.69
N ILE A 78 -31.90 -24.21 -4.51
CA ILE A 78 -32.25 -23.34 -3.35
C ILE A 78 -33.76 -22.96 -3.36
N LEU A 79 -34.42 -23.10 -4.50
CA LEU A 79 -35.85 -22.80 -4.67
C LEU A 79 -36.73 -24.04 -4.84
N SER A 80 -36.20 -25.27 -4.83
CA SER A 80 -36.94 -26.50 -4.89
C SER A 80 -36.57 -27.40 -3.71
N ASP A 81 -37.56 -27.99 -3.04
CA ASP A 81 -37.40 -28.98 -1.94
C ASP A 81 -36.76 -30.31 -2.41
N THR A 82 -36.22 -30.38 -3.62
CA THR A 82 -35.53 -31.54 -4.17
C THR A 82 -34.03 -31.40 -3.96
N ASN A 83 -33.43 -32.36 -3.27
CA ASN A 83 -32.00 -32.52 -3.10
C ASN A 83 -31.31 -32.44 -4.48
N PRO A 84 -30.40 -31.48 -4.76
CA PRO A 84 -29.71 -31.42 -6.04
C PRO A 84 -28.93 -32.73 -6.25
N ASP A 85 -28.91 -33.23 -7.46
CA ASP A 85 -28.25 -34.47 -7.81
C ASP A 85 -26.79 -34.48 -7.30
N GLN A 86 -26.52 -35.35 -6.32
CA GLN A 86 -25.19 -35.63 -5.81
C GLN A 86 -24.29 -36.26 -6.89
N ASP A 87 -24.84 -36.57 -8.09
CA ASP A 87 -24.21 -37.35 -9.13
C ASP A 87 -22.97 -36.63 -9.73
N ASP A 88 -23.06 -35.35 -10.09
CA ASP A 88 -21.92 -34.64 -10.69
C ASP A 88 -20.82 -34.32 -9.68
N LEU A 89 -21.17 -34.02 -8.43
CA LEU A 89 -20.18 -33.88 -7.37
C LEU A 89 -19.50 -35.20 -7.04
N GLN A 90 -20.27 -36.31 -7.03
CA GLN A 90 -19.73 -37.64 -6.83
C GLN A 90 -18.79 -38.06 -7.98
N LYS A 91 -19.10 -37.68 -9.23
CA LYS A 91 -18.18 -37.89 -10.37
C LYS A 91 -16.84 -37.19 -10.17
N VAL A 92 -16.84 -35.95 -9.69
CA VAL A 92 -15.59 -35.24 -9.34
C VAL A 92 -14.80 -36.04 -8.30
N VAL A 93 -15.46 -36.50 -7.23
CA VAL A 93 -14.81 -37.33 -6.19
C VAL A 93 -14.24 -38.60 -6.81
N ASP A 94 -15.03 -39.33 -7.63
CA ASP A 94 -14.61 -40.58 -8.26
C ASP A 94 -13.44 -40.41 -9.24
N ILE A 95 -13.32 -39.24 -9.90
CA ILE A 95 -12.18 -38.90 -10.75
C ILE A 95 -10.93 -38.72 -9.90
N VAL A 96 -11.03 -37.90 -8.83
CA VAL A 96 -9.89 -37.58 -7.95
C VAL A 96 -9.41 -38.80 -7.17
N ASP A 97 -10.32 -39.64 -6.68
CA ASP A 97 -9.98 -40.88 -5.93
C ASP A 97 -9.20 -41.93 -6.75
N LYS A 98 -9.33 -41.86 -8.08
CA LYS A 98 -8.59 -42.75 -9.00
C LYS A 98 -7.22 -42.24 -9.38
N MET A 99 -6.90 -40.99 -9.02
CA MET A 99 -5.60 -40.36 -9.31
C MET A 99 -4.53 -40.82 -8.32
N ASP A 100 -3.31 -40.89 -8.79
CA ASP A 100 -2.18 -40.90 -7.86
C ASP A 100 -1.94 -39.51 -7.24
N VAL A 101 -1.13 -39.45 -6.18
CA VAL A 101 -0.88 -38.23 -5.43
C VAL A 101 -0.23 -37.14 -6.30
N HIS A 102 0.62 -37.53 -7.26
CA HIS A 102 1.30 -36.60 -8.15
C HIS A 102 0.32 -35.94 -9.11
N ASP A 103 -0.52 -36.73 -9.77
CA ASP A 103 -1.56 -36.25 -10.69
C ASP A 103 -2.58 -35.36 -9.96
N ALA A 104 -3.01 -35.76 -8.76
CA ALA A 104 -3.92 -34.98 -7.93
C ALA A 104 -3.29 -33.61 -7.53
N GLN A 105 -1.99 -33.57 -7.23
CA GLN A 105 -1.27 -32.31 -6.94
C GLN A 105 -1.20 -31.40 -8.17
N LEU A 106 -0.95 -31.95 -9.37
CA LEU A 106 -0.92 -31.19 -10.62
C LEU A 106 -2.31 -30.63 -10.95
N LEU A 107 -3.36 -31.43 -10.78
CA LEU A 107 -4.74 -30.99 -10.97
C LEU A 107 -5.11 -29.87 -9.99
N ALA A 108 -4.80 -30.03 -8.71
CA ALA A 108 -5.02 -28.99 -7.70
C ALA A 108 -4.27 -27.68 -8.04
N ARG A 109 -3.07 -27.78 -8.60
CA ARG A 109 -2.30 -26.61 -9.07
C ARG A 109 -2.96 -25.96 -10.28
N ALA A 110 -3.48 -26.72 -11.22
CA ALA A 110 -4.21 -26.20 -12.37
C ALA A 110 -5.45 -25.40 -11.92
N PHE A 111 -6.25 -25.95 -10.99
CA PHE A 111 -7.39 -25.23 -10.41
C PHE A 111 -6.98 -24.01 -9.58
N THR A 112 -5.91 -24.09 -8.82
CA THR A 112 -5.38 -22.92 -8.09
C THR A 112 -5.02 -21.80 -9.06
N THR A 113 -4.37 -22.12 -10.17
CA THR A 113 -4.03 -21.14 -11.21
C THR A 113 -5.29 -20.57 -11.86
N TYR A 114 -6.27 -21.43 -12.19
CA TYR A 114 -7.56 -21.01 -12.73
C TYR A 114 -8.27 -20.01 -11.81
N PHE A 115 -8.37 -20.29 -10.51
CA PHE A 115 -8.99 -19.38 -9.55
C PHE A 115 -8.22 -18.06 -9.37
N HIS A 116 -6.89 -18.09 -9.43
CA HIS A 116 -6.12 -16.84 -9.44
C HIS A 116 -6.44 -15.97 -10.64
N LEU A 117 -6.57 -16.57 -11.83
CA LEU A 117 -6.93 -15.85 -13.05
C LEU A 117 -8.38 -15.35 -13.01
N ALA A 118 -9.32 -16.16 -12.56
CA ALA A 118 -10.72 -15.78 -12.43
C ALA A 118 -10.91 -14.59 -11.45
N ASN A 119 -10.30 -14.66 -10.28
CA ASN A 119 -10.34 -13.57 -9.30
C ASN A 119 -9.70 -12.29 -9.87
N LEU A 120 -8.60 -12.42 -10.61
CA LEU A 120 -7.95 -11.28 -11.25
C LEU A 120 -8.85 -10.60 -12.28
N CYS A 121 -9.52 -11.38 -13.14
CA CYS A 121 -10.48 -10.84 -14.11
C CYS A 121 -11.64 -10.13 -13.41
N GLU A 122 -12.17 -10.69 -12.30
CA GLU A 122 -13.19 -10.03 -11.49
C GLU A 122 -12.69 -8.70 -10.89
N GLU A 123 -11.47 -8.66 -10.36
CA GLU A 123 -10.86 -7.42 -9.84
C GLU A 123 -10.71 -6.38 -10.94
N ASN A 124 -10.17 -6.74 -12.11
CA ASN A 124 -10.04 -5.85 -13.26
C ASN A 124 -11.40 -5.30 -13.71
N TYR A 125 -12.43 -6.15 -13.73
CA TYR A 125 -13.79 -5.73 -14.06
C TYR A 125 -14.33 -4.72 -13.04
N ARG A 126 -14.17 -4.99 -11.73
CA ARG A 126 -14.58 -4.05 -10.67
C ARG A 126 -13.91 -2.68 -10.81
N VAL A 127 -12.60 -2.68 -11.08
CA VAL A 127 -11.85 -1.43 -11.34
C VAL A 127 -12.40 -0.69 -12.56
N SER A 128 -12.70 -1.41 -13.65
CA SER A 128 -13.32 -0.83 -14.85
C SER A 128 -14.69 -0.20 -14.57
N VAL A 129 -15.52 -0.85 -13.75
CA VAL A 129 -16.83 -0.31 -13.32
C VAL A 129 -16.65 0.96 -12.48
N LEU A 130 -15.69 0.97 -11.55
CA LEU A 130 -15.39 2.16 -10.73
C LEU A 130 -14.94 3.35 -11.59
N HIS A 131 -14.05 3.13 -12.57
CA HIS A 131 -13.62 4.16 -13.50
C HIS A 131 -14.79 4.70 -14.35
N SER A 132 -15.68 3.82 -14.80
CA SER A 132 -16.86 4.21 -15.58
C SER A 132 -17.83 5.06 -14.76
N ARG A 133 -18.01 4.73 -13.48
CA ARG A 133 -18.83 5.53 -12.55
C ARG A 133 -18.22 6.90 -12.29
N GLU A 134 -16.91 6.95 -12.06
CA GLU A 134 -16.21 8.22 -11.86
C GLU A 134 -16.37 9.16 -13.08
N ALA A 135 -16.23 8.62 -14.29
CA ALA A 135 -16.45 9.37 -15.52
C ALA A 135 -17.91 9.90 -15.63
N ALA A 136 -18.90 9.08 -15.26
CA ALA A 136 -20.30 9.46 -15.28
C ALA A 136 -20.65 10.57 -14.27
N VAL A 137 -20.03 10.58 -13.09
CA VAL A 137 -20.19 11.66 -12.10
C VAL A 137 -19.68 13.00 -12.63
N ASN A 138 -18.55 12.98 -13.35
CA ASN A 138 -17.97 14.18 -13.96
C ASN A 138 -18.81 14.73 -15.12
N GLU A 139 -19.71 13.93 -15.71
CA GLU A 139 -20.63 14.31 -16.79
C GLU A 139 -22.04 14.71 -16.31
N ASP A 140 -22.23 15.04 -15.02
CA ASP A 140 -23.54 15.39 -14.42
C ASP A 140 -24.61 14.27 -14.55
N GLN A 141 -24.22 13.05 -14.78
CA GLN A 141 -25.14 11.92 -14.77
C GLN A 141 -25.49 11.52 -13.33
N ALA A 142 -26.76 11.24 -13.08
CA ALA A 142 -27.24 10.78 -11.77
C ALA A 142 -26.69 9.38 -11.48
N VAL A 143 -25.54 9.29 -10.82
CA VAL A 143 -24.94 8.05 -10.32
C VAL A 143 -25.37 7.84 -8.87
N ASP A 144 -25.62 6.59 -8.50
CA ASP A 144 -26.00 6.21 -7.14
C ASP A 144 -24.89 6.61 -6.14
N PRO A 145 -25.15 7.54 -5.18
CA PRO A 145 -24.13 8.24 -4.43
C PRO A 145 -23.45 7.38 -3.32
N VAL A 146 -23.78 6.11 -3.18
CA VAL A 146 -23.55 5.38 -1.91
C VAL A 146 -22.11 4.97 -1.66
N ASN A 147 -21.18 4.97 -2.66
CA ASN A 147 -19.89 4.32 -2.45
C ASN A 147 -18.66 5.04 -3.02
N GLU A 148 -18.72 6.29 -3.43
CA GLU A 148 -17.57 6.98 -4.03
C GLU A 148 -17.21 8.27 -3.29
N MET A 149 -15.91 8.52 -3.11
CA MET A 149 -15.42 9.73 -2.43
C MET A 149 -15.91 11.02 -3.09
N THR A 150 -16.00 11.04 -4.42
CA THR A 150 -16.55 12.17 -5.18
C THR A 150 -17.98 12.47 -4.77
N CYS A 151 -18.83 11.44 -4.73
CA CYS A 151 -20.22 11.57 -4.31
C CYS A 151 -20.35 12.00 -2.85
N ALA A 152 -19.53 11.44 -1.96
CA ALA A 152 -19.51 11.83 -0.55
C ALA A 152 -19.11 13.31 -0.38
N TYR A 153 -18.12 13.79 -1.14
CA TYR A 153 -17.71 15.18 -1.10
C TYR A 153 -18.81 16.14 -1.64
N HIS A 154 -19.46 15.80 -2.76
CA HIS A 154 -20.58 16.58 -3.28
C HIS A 154 -21.78 16.58 -2.34
N GLN A 155 -22.10 15.45 -1.71
CA GLN A 155 -23.13 15.38 -0.69
C GLN A 155 -22.82 16.29 0.50
N LEU A 156 -21.57 16.28 0.97
CA LEU A 156 -21.12 17.13 2.07
C LEU A 156 -21.29 18.63 1.74
N ILE A 157 -20.94 19.05 0.50
CA ILE A 157 -21.15 20.43 0.03
C ILE A 157 -22.64 20.77 0.00
N ASN A 158 -23.48 19.87 -0.53
CA ASN A 158 -24.92 20.09 -0.65
C ASN A 158 -25.60 20.21 0.71
N GLU A 159 -25.18 19.41 1.72
CA GLU A 159 -25.77 19.41 3.06
C GLU A 159 -25.25 20.53 3.95
N MET A 160 -23.95 20.87 3.86
CA MET A 160 -23.28 21.76 4.82
C MET A 160 -22.77 23.06 4.19
N GLY A 161 -22.74 23.14 2.88
CA GLY A 161 -22.14 24.24 2.12
C GLY A 161 -20.61 24.14 1.98
N PRO A 162 -20.04 24.83 0.97
CA PRO A 162 -18.63 24.66 0.60
C PRO A 162 -17.63 25.11 1.69
N ALA A 163 -17.96 26.12 2.49
CA ALA A 163 -17.08 26.60 3.55
C ALA A 163 -16.90 25.56 4.66
N ARG A 164 -18.01 24.93 5.10
CA ARG A 164 -17.95 23.89 6.14
C ARG A 164 -17.35 22.60 5.63
N ALA A 165 -17.64 22.24 4.37
CA ALA A 165 -17.00 21.09 3.72
C ALA A 165 -15.47 21.25 3.69
N LYS A 166 -14.97 22.47 3.37
CA LYS A 166 -13.52 22.75 3.40
C LYS A 166 -12.94 22.64 4.82
N GLU A 167 -13.59 23.18 5.85
CA GLU A 167 -13.12 23.05 7.22
C GLU A 167 -13.01 21.58 7.66
N LEU A 168 -13.93 20.72 7.24
CA LEU A 168 -13.88 19.29 7.53
C LEU A 168 -12.76 18.60 6.75
N LEU A 169 -12.54 18.99 5.50
CA LEU A 169 -11.40 18.50 4.71
C LEU A 169 -10.07 18.86 5.37
N ASP A 170 -9.93 20.09 5.88
CA ASP A 170 -8.72 20.56 6.57
C ASP A 170 -8.43 19.76 7.87
N GLN A 171 -9.43 19.10 8.43
CA GLN A 171 -9.35 18.26 9.65
C GLN A 171 -9.37 16.76 9.35
N LEU A 172 -9.43 16.36 8.08
CA LEU A 172 -9.51 14.97 7.69
C LEU A 172 -8.22 14.25 8.07
N GLU A 173 -8.36 13.13 8.79
CA GLU A 173 -7.29 12.19 9.10
C GLU A 173 -7.77 10.76 8.85
N PHE A 174 -6.96 9.97 8.17
CA PHE A 174 -7.22 8.56 7.91
C PHE A 174 -6.00 7.72 8.27
N HIS A 175 -6.18 6.84 9.26
CA HIS A 175 -5.11 6.01 9.84
C HIS A 175 -5.36 4.52 9.58
N PRO A 176 -5.14 4.00 8.36
CA PRO A 176 -5.22 2.57 8.10
C PRO A 176 -4.02 1.85 8.70
N VAL A 177 -4.27 0.71 9.33
CA VAL A 177 -3.22 -0.08 9.98
C VAL A 177 -2.99 -1.38 9.24
N PHE A 178 -1.79 -1.58 8.70
CA PHE A 178 -1.38 -2.82 8.06
C PHE A 178 -1.02 -3.88 9.09
N THR A 179 -1.65 -5.05 8.97
CA THR A 179 -1.41 -6.19 9.84
C THR A 179 -0.76 -7.33 9.07
N ALA A 180 0.05 -8.14 9.77
CA ALA A 180 0.51 -9.40 9.21
C ALA A 180 -0.60 -10.45 9.27
N HIS A 181 -0.78 -11.20 8.19
CA HIS A 181 -1.61 -12.39 8.16
C HIS A 181 -0.71 -13.64 8.14
N PRO A 182 -0.30 -14.17 9.30
CA PRO A 182 0.63 -15.30 9.35
C PRO A 182 0.08 -16.59 8.75
N THR A 183 -1.23 -16.63 8.44
CA THR A 183 -1.90 -17.73 7.72
C THR A 183 -1.85 -17.57 6.21
N GLU A 184 -1.47 -16.41 5.68
CA GLU A 184 -1.32 -16.20 4.25
C GLU A 184 -0.01 -16.84 3.77
N ALA A 185 -0.14 -18.06 3.24
CA ALA A 185 0.99 -18.86 2.75
C ALA A 185 1.39 -18.52 1.31
N ARG A 186 0.76 -17.50 0.69
CA ARG A 186 1.03 -17.13 -0.71
C ARG A 186 2.45 -16.61 -0.88
N ARG A 187 3.13 -17.08 -1.92
CA ARG A 187 4.48 -16.64 -2.22
C ARG A 187 4.46 -15.30 -2.96
N LYS A 188 5.35 -14.36 -2.60
CA LYS A 188 5.56 -13.09 -3.33
C LYS A 188 5.76 -13.28 -4.83
N ALA A 189 6.39 -14.39 -5.25
CA ALA A 189 6.55 -14.72 -6.66
C ALA A 189 5.21 -14.91 -7.39
N VAL A 190 4.17 -15.44 -6.70
CA VAL A 190 2.81 -15.60 -7.25
C VAL A 190 2.15 -14.23 -7.37
N GLU A 191 2.22 -13.39 -6.35
CA GLU A 191 1.66 -12.02 -6.37
C GLU A 191 2.28 -11.17 -7.49
N GLY A 192 3.61 -11.23 -7.63
CA GLY A 192 4.31 -10.52 -8.71
C GLY A 192 3.89 -10.98 -10.11
N LYS A 193 3.55 -12.28 -10.28
CA LYS A 193 3.03 -12.82 -11.55
C LYS A 193 1.61 -12.35 -11.81
N ILE A 194 0.72 -12.45 -10.81
CA ILE A 194 -0.67 -11.98 -10.91
C ILE A 194 -0.70 -10.50 -11.31
N ARG A 195 0.12 -9.66 -10.68
CA ARG A 195 0.22 -8.24 -11.05
C ARG A 195 0.67 -8.02 -12.49
N ARG A 196 1.69 -8.75 -12.96
CA ARG A 196 2.13 -8.64 -14.36
C ARG A 196 1.06 -9.11 -15.35
N ILE A 197 0.33 -10.17 -15.01
CA ILE A 197 -0.79 -10.65 -15.81
C ILE A 197 -1.88 -9.57 -15.88
N SER A 198 -2.24 -8.91 -14.76
CA SER A 198 -3.19 -7.78 -14.74
C SER A 198 -2.76 -6.67 -15.71
N GLN A 199 -1.52 -6.20 -15.60
CA GLN A 199 -0.98 -5.17 -16.49
C GLN A 199 -1.02 -5.57 -17.97
N LEU A 200 -0.73 -6.84 -18.27
CA LEU A 200 -0.78 -7.36 -19.63
C LEU A 200 -2.20 -7.47 -20.16
N LEU A 201 -3.19 -7.83 -19.32
CA LEU A 201 -4.61 -7.87 -19.69
C LEU A 201 -5.15 -6.47 -19.97
N GLU A 202 -4.82 -5.47 -19.14
CA GLU A 202 -5.18 -4.08 -19.41
C GLU A 202 -4.59 -3.57 -20.73
N ALA A 203 -3.29 -3.81 -20.94
CA ALA A 203 -2.63 -3.44 -22.19
C ALA A 203 -3.24 -4.16 -23.39
N HIS A 204 -3.66 -5.42 -23.24
CA HIS A 204 -4.24 -6.24 -24.33
C HIS A 204 -5.49 -5.61 -24.93
N LYS A 205 -6.30 -4.90 -24.13
CA LYS A 205 -7.52 -4.21 -24.57
C LYS A 205 -7.20 -3.04 -25.51
N LEU A 206 -6.06 -2.40 -25.34
CA LEU A 206 -5.66 -1.18 -26.05
C LEU A 206 -4.75 -1.42 -27.26
N LEU A 207 -4.07 -2.57 -27.30
CA LEU A 207 -3.06 -2.88 -28.30
C LEU A 207 -3.66 -3.51 -29.56
N GLY A 208 -2.97 -3.31 -30.71
CA GLY A 208 -3.30 -3.91 -32.01
C GLY A 208 -2.09 -4.42 -32.76
N GLY A 209 -2.30 -5.19 -33.82
CA GLY A 209 -1.25 -5.62 -34.75
C GLY A 209 -0.12 -6.45 -34.10
N SER A 210 1.14 -6.06 -34.36
CA SER A 210 2.34 -6.73 -33.83
C SER A 210 2.47 -6.62 -32.32
N ASP A 211 2.09 -5.47 -31.76
CA ASP A 211 2.21 -5.20 -30.33
C ASP A 211 1.23 -6.07 -29.52
N LYS A 212 0.03 -6.28 -30.03
CA LYS A 212 -0.93 -7.22 -29.43
C LYS A 212 -0.41 -8.65 -29.45
N LYS A 213 0.24 -9.08 -30.55
CA LYS A 213 0.86 -10.41 -30.64
C LYS A 213 1.98 -10.59 -29.62
N GLU A 214 2.82 -9.58 -29.45
CA GLU A 214 3.91 -9.63 -28.46
C GLU A 214 3.36 -9.62 -27.02
N ASN A 215 2.33 -8.83 -26.76
CA ASN A 215 1.63 -8.84 -25.47
C ASN A 215 1.02 -10.23 -25.19
N SER A 216 0.38 -10.88 -26.17
CA SER A 216 -0.17 -12.23 -26.02
C SER A 216 0.92 -13.27 -25.68
N ARG A 217 2.11 -13.19 -26.30
CA ARG A 217 3.24 -14.07 -25.95
C ARG A 217 3.69 -13.88 -24.51
N ARG A 218 3.75 -12.62 -24.04
CA ARG A 218 4.12 -12.31 -22.65
C ARG A 218 3.07 -12.81 -21.68
N LEU A 219 1.79 -12.63 -22.01
CA LEU A 219 0.68 -13.12 -21.20
C LEU A 219 0.73 -14.65 -21.08
N PHE A 220 0.93 -15.36 -22.19
CA PHE A 220 1.12 -16.81 -22.20
C PHE A 220 2.30 -17.23 -21.30
N ASN A 221 3.45 -16.59 -21.44
CA ASN A 221 4.65 -16.87 -20.64
C ASN A 221 4.43 -16.66 -19.14
N GLU A 222 3.71 -15.59 -18.73
CA GLU A 222 3.42 -15.34 -17.32
C GLU A 222 2.42 -16.34 -16.75
N ILE A 223 1.42 -16.79 -17.51
CA ILE A 223 0.45 -17.81 -17.08
C ILE A 223 1.12 -19.18 -16.98
N ASP A 224 1.95 -19.57 -17.95
CA ASP A 224 2.75 -20.80 -17.88
C ASP A 224 3.66 -20.80 -16.65
N ALA A 225 4.38 -19.70 -16.46
CA ALA A 225 5.24 -19.55 -15.29
C ALA A 225 4.45 -19.52 -13.96
N LEU A 226 3.21 -19.00 -13.93
CA LEU A 226 2.34 -19.04 -12.76
C LEU A 226 1.95 -20.48 -12.42
N PHE A 227 1.51 -21.27 -13.41
CA PHE A 227 1.19 -22.69 -13.25
C PHE A 227 2.38 -23.50 -12.72
N ARG A 228 3.59 -23.25 -13.22
CA ARG A 228 4.81 -23.94 -12.79
C ARG A 228 5.35 -23.45 -11.45
N THR A 229 4.88 -22.31 -10.93
CA THR A 229 5.32 -21.76 -9.65
C THR A 229 4.61 -22.46 -8.49
N SER A 230 5.36 -22.92 -7.49
CA SER A 230 4.75 -23.45 -6.25
C SER A 230 3.91 -22.35 -5.57
N PRO A 231 2.61 -22.60 -5.30
CA PRO A 231 1.73 -21.59 -4.72
C PRO A 231 2.04 -21.31 -3.24
N ILE A 232 2.59 -22.28 -2.52
CA ILE A 232 2.75 -22.26 -1.06
C ILE A 232 4.20 -22.00 -0.67
N ALA A 233 4.42 -21.12 0.30
CA ALA A 233 5.72 -20.94 0.95
C ALA A 233 6.00 -22.12 1.89
N LEU A 234 7.21 -22.71 1.79
CA LEU A 234 7.62 -23.84 2.63
C LEU A 234 7.96 -23.43 4.06
N LYS A 235 8.21 -22.14 4.30
CA LYS A 235 8.63 -21.61 5.59
C LYS A 235 7.76 -20.41 5.96
N LYS A 236 7.32 -20.37 7.21
CA LYS A 236 6.64 -19.18 7.75
C LYS A 236 7.62 -18.00 7.78
N PRO A 237 7.24 -16.81 7.27
CA PRO A 237 8.10 -15.65 7.31
C PRO A 237 8.40 -15.21 8.75
N THR A 238 9.57 -14.65 8.96
CA THR A 238 9.91 -13.93 10.19
C THR A 238 9.25 -12.56 10.18
N PRO A 239 9.05 -11.89 11.35
CA PRO A 239 8.48 -10.53 11.38
C PRO A 239 9.27 -9.51 10.54
N VAL A 240 10.56 -9.70 10.34
CA VAL A 240 11.38 -8.83 9.47
C VAL A 240 11.11 -9.11 7.99
N GLU A 241 10.83 -10.37 7.62
CA GLU A 241 10.43 -10.75 6.26
C GLU A 241 8.97 -10.35 5.96
N GLU A 242 8.09 -10.35 6.97
CA GLU A 242 6.72 -9.82 6.85
C GLU A 242 6.70 -8.34 6.49
N ALA A 243 7.67 -7.55 6.97
CA ALA A 243 7.82 -6.15 6.58
C ALA A 243 8.02 -5.95 5.06
N ASP A 244 8.59 -6.94 4.35
CA ASP A 244 8.75 -6.86 2.89
C ASP A 244 7.42 -6.81 2.15
N THR A 245 6.33 -7.32 2.73
CA THR A 245 4.99 -7.23 2.15
C THR A 245 4.49 -5.77 2.16
N ILE A 246 4.73 -5.04 3.26
CA ILE A 246 4.39 -3.60 3.30
C ILE A 246 5.24 -2.81 2.32
N LEU A 247 6.53 -3.11 2.20
CA LEU A 247 7.40 -2.46 1.23
C LEU A 247 6.90 -2.66 -0.20
N ASP A 248 6.46 -3.88 -0.54
CA ASP A 248 5.90 -4.18 -1.86
C ASP A 248 4.60 -3.38 -2.14
N ILE A 249 3.71 -3.24 -1.12
CA ILE A 249 2.49 -2.43 -1.23
C ILE A 249 2.84 -0.94 -1.36
N PHE A 250 3.82 -0.48 -0.59
CA PHE A 250 4.31 0.89 -0.66
C PHE A 250 4.84 1.21 -2.06
N ASP A 251 5.79 0.41 -2.59
CA ASP A 251 6.44 0.65 -3.88
C ASP A 251 5.47 0.58 -5.06
N ASN A 252 4.57 -0.39 -5.03
CA ASN A 252 3.72 -0.68 -6.18
C ASN A 252 2.40 0.10 -6.18
N THR A 253 2.01 0.68 -5.03
CA THR A 253 0.70 1.31 -4.90
C THR A 253 0.78 2.63 -4.13
N LEU A 254 1.07 2.60 -2.82
CA LEU A 254 0.81 3.74 -1.94
C LEU A 254 1.61 4.98 -2.31
N PHE A 255 2.90 4.84 -2.57
CA PHE A 255 3.81 5.96 -2.77
C PHE A 255 3.41 6.87 -3.93
N TYR A 256 2.86 6.28 -4.99
CA TYR A 256 2.44 7.01 -6.19
C TYR A 256 0.93 7.29 -6.25
N THR A 257 0.11 6.44 -5.62
CA THR A 257 -1.36 6.57 -5.70
C THR A 257 -1.89 7.58 -4.69
N ILE A 258 -1.32 7.66 -3.48
CA ILE A 258 -1.83 8.58 -2.45
C ILE A 258 -1.78 10.05 -2.87
N PRO A 259 -0.70 10.59 -3.49
CA PRO A 259 -0.71 11.95 -4.04
C PRO A 259 -1.81 12.17 -5.09
N GLN A 260 -2.13 11.14 -5.91
CA GLN A 260 -3.22 11.22 -6.89
C GLN A 260 -4.59 11.33 -6.21
N VAL A 261 -4.79 10.63 -5.07
CA VAL A 261 -6.01 10.77 -4.26
C VAL A 261 -6.16 12.21 -3.76
N TYR A 262 -5.09 12.82 -3.22
CA TYR A 262 -5.12 14.22 -2.81
C TYR A 262 -5.39 15.17 -3.98
N ARG A 263 -4.82 14.87 -5.15
CA ARG A 263 -5.05 15.65 -6.37
C ARG A 263 -6.52 15.65 -6.80
N ARG A 264 -7.22 14.52 -6.63
CA ARG A 264 -8.67 14.45 -6.92
C ARG A 264 -9.49 15.37 -6.03
N PHE A 265 -9.14 15.50 -4.73
CA PHE A 265 -9.79 16.50 -3.87
C PHE A 265 -9.51 17.93 -4.34
N ASP A 266 -8.30 18.23 -4.78
CA ASP A 266 -7.99 19.52 -5.39
C ASP A 266 -8.82 19.77 -6.66
N ASP A 267 -8.98 18.75 -7.51
CA ASP A 267 -9.80 18.83 -8.74
C ASP A 267 -11.27 19.16 -8.40
N TRP A 268 -11.84 18.54 -7.37
CA TRP A 268 -13.22 18.82 -6.95
C TRP A 268 -13.38 20.23 -6.37
N VAL A 269 -12.40 20.72 -5.63
CA VAL A 269 -12.50 22.03 -4.95
C VAL A 269 -12.08 23.17 -5.86
N LEU A 270 -11.03 22.99 -6.65
CA LEU A 270 -10.37 24.04 -7.45
C LEU A 270 -10.75 24.01 -8.93
N GLY A 271 -11.30 22.89 -9.43
CA GLY A 271 -11.60 22.68 -10.85
C GLY A 271 -10.36 22.90 -11.72
N ASP A 272 -10.50 23.64 -12.82
CA ASP A 272 -9.43 23.94 -13.78
C ASP A 272 -8.19 24.63 -13.17
N LYS A 273 -8.26 25.08 -11.92
CA LYS A 273 -7.13 25.68 -11.19
C LYS A 273 -6.27 24.66 -10.47
N ALA A 274 -6.72 23.42 -10.32
CA ALA A 274 -5.93 22.36 -9.71
C ALA A 274 -4.57 22.19 -10.43
N GLY A 275 -3.50 22.05 -9.67
CA GLY A 275 -2.15 22.03 -10.23
C GLY A 275 -1.59 23.37 -10.75
N LEU A 276 -2.35 24.47 -10.61
CA LEU A 276 -1.94 25.83 -10.98
C LEU A 276 -1.89 26.81 -9.80
N VAL A 277 -2.47 26.44 -8.69
CA VAL A 277 -2.50 27.19 -7.43
C VAL A 277 -2.10 26.28 -6.28
N PRO A 278 -1.79 26.83 -5.09
CA PRO A 278 -1.55 26.00 -3.91
C PRO A 278 -2.68 25.00 -3.67
N PRO A 279 -2.36 23.75 -3.30
CA PRO A 279 -3.36 22.74 -3.03
C PRO A 279 -4.23 23.09 -1.82
N VAL A 280 -5.44 22.58 -1.78
CA VAL A 280 -6.37 22.71 -0.65
C VAL A 280 -6.47 21.40 0.15
N CYS A 281 -6.13 20.27 -0.47
CA CYS A 281 -6.16 18.97 0.21
C CYS A 281 -4.94 18.80 1.10
N PRO A 282 -5.11 18.56 2.42
CA PRO A 282 -4.01 18.20 3.31
C PRO A 282 -3.54 16.77 3.03
N ALA A 283 -2.34 16.42 3.50
CA ALA A 283 -1.88 15.04 3.54
C ALA A 283 -2.57 14.33 4.71
N PHE A 284 -3.74 13.76 4.47
CA PHE A 284 -4.61 13.17 5.51
C PHE A 284 -4.41 11.68 5.75
N PHE A 285 -3.65 11.00 4.90
CA PHE A 285 -3.38 9.56 5.01
C PHE A 285 -2.16 9.31 5.89
N HIS A 286 -2.34 8.57 6.99
CA HIS A 286 -1.29 8.23 7.95
C HIS A 286 -1.21 6.72 8.12
N PRO A 287 -0.37 6.02 7.35
CA PRO A 287 -0.31 4.56 7.40
C PRO A 287 0.30 4.07 8.71
N GLY A 288 -0.39 3.15 9.37
CA GLY A 288 0.09 2.45 10.55
C GLY A 288 0.48 1.01 10.25
N SER A 289 1.20 0.36 11.17
CA SER A 289 1.55 -1.05 11.05
C SER A 289 1.74 -1.75 12.39
N TRP A 290 1.26 -3.00 12.47
CA TRP A 290 1.53 -3.91 13.57
C TRP A 290 2.76 -4.80 13.33
N ILE A 291 3.27 -4.82 12.10
CA ILE A 291 4.40 -5.69 11.74
C ILE A 291 5.65 -5.26 12.50
N GLY A 292 6.24 -6.20 13.22
CA GLY A 292 7.42 -5.95 14.06
C GLY A 292 7.16 -5.16 15.34
N SER A 293 5.88 -4.86 15.67
CA SER A 293 5.49 -4.11 16.88
C SER A 293 4.40 -4.78 17.72
N ASP A 294 3.67 -5.75 17.16
CA ASP A 294 2.67 -6.53 17.90
C ASP A 294 3.32 -7.72 18.63
N ARG A 295 3.36 -7.66 19.97
CA ARG A 295 3.93 -8.68 20.84
C ARG A 295 2.88 -9.59 21.46
N ASP A 296 1.59 -9.25 21.32
CA ASP A 296 0.52 -10.02 21.94
C ASP A 296 0.41 -11.41 21.30
N GLY A 297 0.80 -12.43 22.06
CA GLY A 297 0.83 -13.80 21.59
C GLY A 297 1.95 -14.16 20.59
N ASN A 298 2.87 -13.23 20.27
CA ASN A 298 3.97 -13.50 19.33
C ASN A 298 5.36 -13.32 19.96
N PRO A 299 5.99 -14.40 20.44
CA PRO A 299 7.31 -14.32 21.08
C PRO A 299 8.45 -13.95 20.12
N ASN A 300 8.22 -13.98 18.81
CA ASN A 300 9.24 -13.63 17.81
C ASN A 300 9.37 -12.11 17.61
N VAL A 301 8.40 -11.32 18.09
CA VAL A 301 8.44 -9.85 18.05
C VAL A 301 9.13 -9.33 19.30
N THR A 302 10.43 -9.07 19.19
CA THR A 302 11.28 -8.55 20.27
C THR A 302 11.65 -7.08 20.04
N ALA A 303 12.18 -6.41 21.07
CA ALA A 303 12.72 -5.06 20.98
C ALA A 303 13.78 -4.92 19.87
N LYS A 304 14.60 -5.95 19.66
CA LYS A 304 15.58 -6.00 18.57
C LYS A 304 14.88 -6.03 17.21
N VAL A 305 13.87 -6.87 17.05
CA VAL A 305 13.09 -6.99 15.82
C VAL A 305 12.39 -5.68 15.50
N SER A 306 11.79 -5.02 16.49
CA SER A 306 11.13 -3.72 16.28
C SER A 306 12.10 -2.66 15.75
N ARG A 307 13.30 -2.57 16.32
CA ARG A 307 14.35 -1.66 15.82
C ARG A 307 14.78 -1.98 14.38
N GLN A 308 14.87 -3.27 14.04
CA GLN A 308 15.22 -3.72 12.69
C GLN A 308 14.14 -3.36 11.67
N VAL A 309 12.87 -3.60 12.00
CA VAL A 309 11.73 -3.28 11.14
C VAL A 309 11.59 -1.77 10.95
N ALA A 310 11.65 -0.99 12.04
CA ALA A 310 11.60 0.48 11.98
C ALA A 310 12.73 1.05 11.10
N ARG A 311 13.94 0.51 11.24
CA ARG A 311 15.06 0.90 10.40
C ARG A 311 14.81 0.55 8.93
N LYS A 312 14.31 -0.65 8.66
CA LYS A 312 14.00 -1.12 7.31
C LYS A 312 13.00 -0.21 6.60
N PHE A 313 11.92 0.17 7.30
CA PHE A 313 10.93 1.12 6.78
C PHE A 313 11.53 2.50 6.51
N SER A 314 12.32 3.02 7.47
CA SER A 314 12.96 4.33 7.33
C SER A 314 13.98 4.36 6.18
N ASP A 315 14.89 3.40 6.11
CA ASP A 315 15.90 3.37 5.06
C ASP A 315 15.25 3.22 3.66
N HIS A 316 14.12 2.49 3.58
CA HIS A 316 13.37 2.30 2.34
C HIS A 316 12.68 3.58 1.85
N VAL A 317 11.89 4.25 2.71
CA VAL A 317 11.20 5.49 2.32
C VAL A 317 12.17 6.62 1.99
N LEU A 318 13.29 6.72 2.72
CA LEU A 318 14.34 7.68 2.39
C LEU A 318 14.93 7.44 1.01
N GLY A 319 15.14 6.15 0.64
CA GLY A 319 15.57 5.77 -0.71
C GLY A 319 14.54 6.14 -1.79
N ALA A 320 13.26 5.91 -1.53
CA ALA A 320 12.18 6.29 -2.43
C ALA A 320 12.10 7.82 -2.62
N LEU A 321 12.19 8.58 -1.53
CA LEU A 321 12.21 10.05 -1.55
C LEU A 321 13.48 10.58 -2.26
N GLU A 322 14.64 9.94 -2.09
CA GLU A 322 15.87 10.29 -2.81
C GLU A 322 15.69 10.15 -4.32
N ILE A 323 15.21 9.00 -4.76
CA ILE A 323 14.97 8.69 -6.18
C ILE A 323 13.99 9.71 -6.77
N GLU A 324 12.88 9.97 -6.07
CA GLU A 324 11.83 10.86 -6.56
C GLU A 324 12.27 12.32 -6.57
N THR A 325 12.99 12.78 -5.52
CA THR A 325 13.60 14.12 -5.47
C THR A 325 14.55 14.34 -6.66
N ARG A 326 15.35 13.33 -6.96
CA ARG A 326 16.29 13.35 -8.09
C ARG A 326 15.54 13.35 -9.42
N ARG A 327 14.45 12.59 -9.53
CA ARG A 327 13.60 12.55 -10.73
C ARG A 327 12.94 13.90 -11.00
N VAL A 328 12.31 14.49 -9.98
CA VAL A 328 11.71 15.83 -10.08
C VAL A 328 12.78 16.88 -10.39
N GLY A 329 13.90 16.86 -9.66
CA GLY A 329 15.01 17.77 -9.90
C GLY A 329 15.56 17.70 -11.33
N LYS A 330 15.76 16.50 -11.88
CA LYS A 330 16.23 16.34 -13.27
C LYS A 330 15.28 16.95 -14.31
N ASN A 331 14.00 17.07 -14.00
CA ASN A 331 13.00 17.65 -14.91
C ASN A 331 12.92 19.20 -14.80
N LEU A 332 13.53 19.81 -13.78
CA LEU A 332 13.56 21.26 -13.60
C LEU A 332 14.69 21.91 -14.46
N THR A 333 14.60 21.75 -15.77
CA THR A 333 15.61 22.22 -16.75
C THR A 333 15.42 23.69 -17.16
N MET A 334 14.61 24.46 -16.41
CA MET A 334 14.34 25.86 -16.73
C MET A 334 15.53 26.74 -16.34
N GLU A 335 15.98 27.56 -17.30
CA GLU A 335 17.05 28.51 -17.10
C GLU A 335 16.60 29.74 -16.31
N ALA A 336 17.52 30.34 -15.57
CA ALA A 336 17.28 31.52 -14.73
C ALA A 336 16.76 32.76 -15.52
N GLU A 337 16.98 32.82 -16.84
CA GLU A 337 16.46 33.87 -17.70
C GLU A 337 14.94 33.81 -17.87
N THR A 338 14.38 32.59 -17.94
CA THR A 338 12.94 32.36 -18.10
C THR A 338 12.24 32.06 -16.79
N THR A 339 12.98 31.55 -15.80
CA THR A 339 12.47 31.16 -14.48
C THR A 339 13.45 31.65 -13.42
N PRO A 340 13.43 32.96 -13.11
CA PRO A 340 14.39 33.59 -12.20
C PRO A 340 14.22 33.00 -10.78
N PRO A 341 15.31 32.55 -10.14
CA PRO A 341 15.27 32.01 -8.79
C PRO A 341 15.00 33.13 -7.76
N SER A 342 14.12 32.84 -6.79
CA SER A 342 13.82 33.76 -5.68
C SER A 342 15.05 34.03 -4.78
N ALA A 343 14.93 35.03 -3.94
CA ALA A 343 15.96 35.32 -2.93
C ALA A 343 16.11 34.18 -1.92
N GLU A 344 14.99 33.56 -1.52
CA GLU A 344 14.98 32.40 -0.61
C GLU A 344 15.70 31.19 -1.21
N LEU A 345 15.46 30.89 -2.49
CA LEU A 345 16.15 29.78 -3.17
C LEU A 345 17.66 30.04 -3.28
N LYS A 346 18.06 31.26 -3.55
CA LYS A 346 19.49 31.64 -3.56
C LYS A 346 20.13 31.50 -2.17
N SER A 347 19.41 31.85 -1.12
CA SER A 347 19.86 31.66 0.27
C SER A 347 20.01 30.16 0.59
N LEU A 348 19.04 29.32 0.21
CA LEU A 348 19.13 27.87 0.38
C LEU A 348 20.34 27.29 -0.37
N TRP A 349 20.58 27.72 -1.61
CA TRP A 349 21.76 27.31 -2.37
C TRP A 349 23.08 27.70 -1.69
N ASN A 350 23.16 28.90 -1.15
CA ASN A 350 24.37 29.37 -0.42
C ASN A 350 24.56 28.52 0.84
N HIS A 351 23.52 28.23 1.59
CA HIS A 351 23.58 27.34 2.74
C HIS A 351 24.07 25.92 2.36
N GLN A 352 23.57 25.37 1.24
CA GLN A 352 24.03 24.07 0.73
C GLN A 352 25.52 24.09 0.34
N LYS A 353 26.02 25.23 -0.16
CA LYS A 353 27.47 25.43 -0.43
C LYS A 353 28.30 25.43 0.84
N GLU A 354 27.83 26.10 1.89
CA GLU A 354 28.50 26.11 3.19
C GLU A 354 28.58 24.72 3.80
N MET A 355 27.55 23.88 3.59
CA MET A 355 27.53 22.49 4.06
C MET A 355 28.52 21.60 3.28
N SER A 356 28.58 21.71 1.95
CA SER A 356 29.48 20.91 1.12
C SER A 356 29.70 21.50 -0.26
N GLU A 357 30.84 22.14 -0.44
CA GLU A 357 31.28 22.67 -1.73
C GLU A 357 31.36 21.56 -2.80
N ARG A 358 31.83 20.37 -2.43
CA ARG A 358 31.94 19.23 -3.34
C ARG A 358 30.59 18.82 -3.94
N LEU A 359 29.52 18.79 -3.15
CA LEU A 359 28.17 18.41 -3.65
C LEU A 359 27.59 19.50 -4.54
N THR A 360 27.76 20.74 -4.18
CA THR A 360 27.27 21.87 -4.98
C THR A 360 28.05 22.03 -6.29
N ASP A 361 29.37 21.83 -6.30
CA ASP A 361 30.16 21.81 -7.53
C ASP A 361 29.73 20.71 -8.49
N LYS A 362 29.48 19.50 -7.98
CA LYS A 362 28.92 18.38 -8.77
C LYS A 362 27.56 18.75 -9.37
N ALA A 363 26.67 19.37 -8.61
CA ALA A 363 25.35 19.81 -9.08
C ALA A 363 25.47 20.96 -10.09
N ALA A 364 26.39 21.94 -9.86
CA ALA A 364 26.65 23.06 -10.75
C ALA A 364 27.28 22.63 -12.08
N LEU A 365 28.09 21.56 -12.12
CA LEU A 365 28.64 21.01 -13.36
C LEU A 365 27.55 20.46 -14.31
N ILE A 366 26.42 20.04 -13.76
CA ILE A 366 25.28 19.53 -14.56
C ILE A 366 24.54 20.72 -15.19
N SER A 367 24.43 21.85 -14.49
CA SER A 367 23.80 23.05 -15.03
C SER A 367 24.22 24.32 -14.25
N THR A 368 24.91 25.21 -14.92
CA THR A 368 25.32 26.49 -14.35
C THR A 368 24.19 27.53 -14.31
N LYS A 369 23.09 27.31 -15.05
CA LYS A 369 21.98 28.28 -15.19
C LYS A 369 20.65 27.80 -14.60
N GLU A 370 20.57 26.55 -14.18
CA GLU A 370 19.35 25.86 -13.71
C GLU A 370 19.37 25.69 -12.17
N LEU A 371 19.23 26.80 -11.42
CA LEU A 371 19.43 26.79 -9.97
C LEU A 371 18.41 25.89 -9.24
N HIS A 372 17.14 25.86 -9.67
CA HIS A 372 16.12 24.99 -9.08
C HIS A 372 16.53 23.52 -9.16
N ARG A 373 17.06 23.09 -10.32
CA ARG A 373 17.58 21.74 -10.52
C ARG A 373 18.78 21.44 -9.61
N ALA A 374 19.74 22.37 -9.56
CA ALA A 374 20.94 22.19 -8.76
C ALA A 374 20.60 21.99 -7.27
N VAL A 375 19.72 22.83 -6.72
CA VAL A 375 19.24 22.71 -5.33
C VAL A 375 18.60 21.35 -5.07
N MET A 376 17.69 20.91 -5.95
CA MET A 376 17.00 19.60 -5.81
C MET A 376 17.97 18.41 -5.87
N LEU A 377 19.00 18.47 -6.71
CA LEU A 377 20.00 17.39 -6.79
C LEU A 377 20.84 17.30 -5.50
N VAL A 378 21.18 18.45 -4.88
CA VAL A 378 21.84 18.44 -3.56
C VAL A 378 20.90 17.92 -2.47
N MET A 379 19.61 18.26 -2.51
CA MET A 379 18.61 17.71 -1.57
C MET A 379 18.52 16.18 -1.69
N ALA A 380 18.57 15.62 -2.89
CA ALA A 380 18.62 14.18 -3.09
C ALA A 380 19.89 13.54 -2.52
N ASP A 381 21.06 14.18 -2.71
CA ASP A 381 22.32 13.70 -2.11
C ASP A 381 22.28 13.81 -0.56
N ARG A 382 21.60 14.82 0.02
CA ARG A 382 21.36 14.93 1.47
C ARG A 382 20.45 13.84 2.01
N LEU A 383 19.39 13.43 1.27
CA LEU A 383 18.56 12.28 1.65
C LEU A 383 19.40 11.00 1.71
N LYS A 384 20.30 10.78 0.75
CA LYS A 384 21.25 9.68 0.79
C LYS A 384 22.16 9.76 2.03
N ALA A 385 22.70 10.93 2.34
CA ALA A 385 23.47 11.17 3.56
C ALA A 385 22.66 10.90 4.83
N THR A 386 21.33 11.12 4.79
CA THR A 386 20.42 10.79 5.89
C THR A 386 20.31 9.27 6.11
N ILE A 387 20.28 8.47 5.05
CA ILE A 387 20.35 7.01 5.15
C ILE A 387 21.69 6.57 5.75
N ASP A 388 22.79 7.12 5.24
CA ASP A 388 24.17 6.81 5.63
C ASP A 388 24.55 7.38 7.01
N ARG A 389 23.69 8.26 7.59
CA ARG A 389 23.93 8.97 8.87
C ARG A 389 25.18 9.86 8.86
N ASP A 390 25.44 10.51 7.75
CA ASP A 390 26.47 11.54 7.65
C ASP A 390 25.98 12.81 8.38
N ALA A 391 26.54 13.05 9.57
CA ALA A 391 26.09 14.10 10.48
C ALA A 391 26.20 15.52 9.88
N ASP A 392 27.13 15.74 8.96
CA ASP A 392 27.39 17.05 8.36
C ASP A 392 26.39 17.40 7.24
N LEU A 393 25.78 16.37 6.61
CA LEU A 393 24.96 16.53 5.42
C LEU A 393 23.51 16.11 5.59
N MET A 394 23.23 15.20 6.54
CA MET A 394 21.89 14.62 6.70
C MET A 394 20.83 15.68 7.03
N TYR A 395 19.60 15.39 6.68
CA TYR A 395 18.44 16.06 7.25
C TYR A 395 18.21 15.56 8.68
N HIS A 396 18.02 16.48 9.63
CA HIS A 396 17.74 16.13 11.02
C HIS A 396 16.28 15.71 11.22
N SER A 397 15.38 16.27 10.41
CA SER A 397 13.95 15.96 10.42
C SER A 397 13.36 15.93 9.01
N CYS A 398 12.19 15.32 8.86
CA CYS A 398 11.43 15.36 7.61
C CYS A 398 10.90 16.77 7.35
N GLU A 399 10.60 17.50 8.41
CA GLU A 399 10.13 18.89 8.38
C GLU A 399 11.15 19.82 7.71
N ASP A 400 12.46 19.63 7.99
CA ASP A 400 13.53 20.40 7.34
C ASP A 400 13.58 20.13 5.83
N TYR A 401 13.43 18.87 5.44
CA TYR A 401 13.36 18.48 4.03
C TYR A 401 12.13 19.06 3.33
N ILE A 402 10.95 19.01 3.96
CA ILE A 402 9.71 19.61 3.45
C ILE A 402 9.85 21.13 3.33
N ALA A 403 10.51 21.79 4.27
CA ALA A 403 10.76 23.23 4.22
C ALA A 403 11.62 23.62 3.01
N ASP A 404 12.66 22.83 2.72
CA ASP A 404 13.49 23.02 1.52
C ASP A 404 12.66 22.81 0.23
N LEU A 405 11.83 21.77 0.14
CA LEU A 405 10.91 21.52 -0.99
C LEU A 405 9.95 22.70 -1.20
N LYS A 406 9.34 23.19 -0.12
CA LYS A 406 8.44 24.35 -0.16
C LYS A 406 9.16 25.64 -0.58
N THR A 407 10.45 25.78 -0.29
CA THR A 407 11.27 26.91 -0.78
C THR A 407 11.46 26.83 -2.29
N VAL A 408 11.76 25.64 -2.83
CA VAL A 408 11.83 25.43 -4.29
C VAL A 408 10.47 25.72 -4.94
N GLN A 409 9.37 25.23 -4.34
CA GLN A 409 8.01 25.44 -4.83
C GLN A 409 7.63 26.92 -4.90
N ARG A 410 7.85 27.68 -3.82
CA ARG A 410 7.58 29.12 -3.81
C ARG A 410 8.36 29.86 -4.89
N SER A 411 9.65 29.53 -5.04
CA SER A 411 10.51 30.16 -6.07
C SER A 411 9.99 29.90 -7.50
N LEU A 412 9.52 28.68 -7.79
CA LEU A 412 8.91 28.35 -9.08
C LEU A 412 7.58 29.10 -9.29
N ALA A 413 6.76 29.19 -8.24
CA ALA A 413 5.48 29.89 -8.28
C ALA A 413 5.66 31.42 -8.52
N GLU A 414 6.61 32.05 -7.84
CA GLU A 414 6.99 33.46 -8.03
C GLU A 414 7.47 33.74 -9.47
N ALA A 415 8.20 32.80 -10.06
CA ALA A 415 8.63 32.87 -11.46
C ALA A 415 7.53 32.50 -12.45
N ASN A 416 6.26 32.34 -11.99
CA ASN A 416 5.10 31.92 -12.77
C ASN A 416 5.22 30.52 -13.40
N ALA A 417 6.14 29.67 -12.95
CA ALA A 417 6.29 28.27 -13.35
C ALA A 417 5.34 27.35 -12.54
N LYS A 418 4.04 27.72 -12.51
CA LYS A 418 3.03 27.14 -11.62
C LYS A 418 2.83 25.65 -11.82
N ARG A 419 2.85 25.17 -13.08
CA ARG A 419 2.70 23.73 -13.37
C ARG A 419 3.83 22.89 -12.79
N SER A 420 5.03 23.42 -12.77
CA SER A 420 6.18 22.75 -12.12
C SER A 420 6.10 22.85 -10.59
N ALA A 421 5.62 23.98 -10.06
CA ALA A 421 5.46 24.20 -8.62
C ALA A 421 4.36 23.28 -8.02
N TYR A 422 3.19 23.20 -8.66
CA TYR A 422 2.01 22.52 -8.11
C TYR A 422 1.66 21.19 -8.80
N GLY A 423 2.51 20.72 -9.71
CA GLY A 423 2.46 19.40 -10.33
C GLY A 423 3.37 18.40 -9.61
N PRO A 424 4.38 17.82 -10.30
CA PRO A 424 5.21 16.75 -9.72
C PRO A 424 5.95 17.12 -8.44
N LEU A 425 6.30 18.40 -8.24
CA LEU A 425 6.92 18.86 -6.98
C LEU A 425 5.90 18.82 -5.82
N GLN A 426 4.65 19.14 -6.07
CA GLN A 426 3.60 19.03 -5.05
C GLN A 426 3.34 17.56 -4.70
N ASP A 427 3.34 16.65 -5.66
CA ASP A 427 3.18 15.22 -5.40
C ASP A 427 4.31 14.71 -4.48
N LEU A 428 5.56 15.15 -4.71
CA LEU A 428 6.70 14.85 -3.85
C LEU A 428 6.54 15.44 -2.44
N ILE A 429 6.00 16.66 -2.31
CA ILE A 429 5.71 17.27 -1.00
C ILE A 429 4.69 16.42 -0.26
N TRP A 430 3.60 16.01 -0.91
CA TRP A 430 2.60 15.13 -0.32
C TRP A 430 3.16 13.76 0.08
N GLN A 431 4.07 13.18 -0.74
CA GLN A 431 4.77 11.94 -0.38
C GLN A 431 5.58 12.12 0.91
N ALA A 432 6.32 13.23 1.04
CA ALA A 432 7.10 13.52 2.23
C ALA A 432 6.20 13.79 3.46
N GLU A 433 5.10 14.52 3.30
CA GLU A 433 4.14 14.82 4.38
C GLU A 433 3.40 13.56 4.86
N THR A 434 3.05 12.64 3.94
CA THR A 434 2.34 11.40 4.22
C THR A 434 3.23 10.37 4.90
N PHE A 435 4.38 10.09 4.32
CA PHE A 435 5.23 8.95 4.71
C PHE A 435 6.37 9.34 5.65
N GLY A 436 6.68 10.62 5.76
CA GLY A 436 7.78 11.11 6.59
C GLY A 436 9.11 10.42 6.25
N PHE A 437 10.02 10.36 7.21
CA PHE A 437 11.24 9.54 7.15
C PHE A 437 11.07 8.18 7.82
N HIS A 438 9.82 7.77 8.09
CA HIS A 438 9.50 6.55 8.83
C HIS A 438 8.61 5.57 8.06
N MET A 439 7.99 5.97 6.97
CA MET A 439 7.08 5.24 6.08
C MET A 439 5.73 4.89 6.73
N VAL A 440 5.71 4.28 7.92
CA VAL A 440 4.51 3.90 8.66
C VAL A 440 4.67 4.21 10.14
N GLU A 441 3.56 4.49 10.82
CA GLU A 441 3.49 4.62 12.27
C GLU A 441 3.34 3.21 12.88
N MET A 442 4.35 2.72 13.58
CA MET A 442 4.32 1.41 14.22
C MET A 442 3.48 1.47 15.49
N GLU A 443 2.48 0.61 15.61
CA GLU A 443 1.65 0.49 16.79
C GLU A 443 2.16 -0.65 17.67
N PHE A 444 2.78 -0.30 18.78
CA PHE A 444 3.32 -1.29 19.74
C PHE A 444 2.20 -1.86 20.59
N ARG A 445 2.01 -3.17 20.57
CA ARG A 445 0.95 -3.85 21.31
C ARG A 445 1.49 -4.91 22.25
N GLN A 446 0.97 -4.93 23.50
CA GLN A 446 1.29 -5.96 24.49
C GLN A 446 0.10 -6.20 25.43
N HIS A 447 0.02 -7.39 25.99
CA HIS A 447 -1.02 -7.79 26.92
C HIS A 447 -0.83 -7.14 28.31
N SER A 448 -1.92 -6.63 28.92
CA SER A 448 -1.92 -5.94 30.21
C SER A 448 -1.25 -6.73 31.35
N VAL A 449 -1.47 -8.05 31.40
CA VAL A 449 -0.87 -8.93 32.43
C VAL A 449 0.67 -8.96 32.33
N VAL A 450 1.25 -8.80 31.15
CA VAL A 450 2.71 -8.77 30.96
C VAL A 450 3.31 -7.55 31.67
N HIS A 451 2.65 -6.39 31.55
CA HIS A 451 3.08 -5.15 32.22
C HIS A 451 3.01 -5.27 33.74
N SER A 452 1.87 -5.74 34.26
CA SER A 452 1.69 -5.89 35.70
C SER A 452 2.69 -6.86 36.30
N ARG A 453 2.96 -8.01 35.64
CA ARG A 453 3.99 -8.97 36.09
C ARG A 453 5.40 -8.38 36.04
N ALA A 454 5.73 -7.60 35.02
CA ALA A 454 7.03 -6.94 34.96
C ALA A 454 7.25 -5.96 36.12
N LEU A 455 6.20 -5.19 36.50
CA LEU A 455 6.28 -4.31 37.66
C LEU A 455 6.37 -5.09 38.99
N GLU A 456 5.64 -6.20 39.14
CA GLU A 456 5.73 -7.08 40.30
C GLU A 456 7.15 -7.62 40.45
N ASP A 457 7.74 -8.12 39.37
CA ASP A 457 9.10 -8.64 39.32
C ASP A 457 10.14 -7.56 39.70
N ILE A 458 10.00 -6.34 39.17
CA ILE A 458 10.85 -5.21 39.53
C ILE A 458 10.69 -4.82 41.01
N ARG A 459 9.48 -4.84 41.56
CA ARG A 459 9.25 -4.56 43.00
C ARG A 459 9.88 -5.62 43.90
N GLU A 460 9.86 -6.89 43.50
CA GLU A 460 10.44 -7.99 44.25
C GLU A 460 11.96 -7.97 44.17
N HIS A 461 12.54 -7.90 42.96
CA HIS A 461 13.97 -8.09 42.74
C HIS A 461 14.78 -6.79 42.63
N GLY A 462 14.11 -5.62 42.47
CA GLY A 462 14.77 -4.34 42.17
C GLY A 462 14.99 -4.14 40.68
N LEU A 463 15.04 -2.87 40.24
CA LEU A 463 15.14 -2.52 38.81
C LEU A 463 16.41 -3.08 38.12
N HIS A 464 17.48 -3.21 38.87
CA HIS A 464 18.77 -3.72 38.36
C HIS A 464 19.14 -5.11 38.97
N GLY A 465 18.17 -5.81 39.54
CA GLY A 465 18.36 -7.10 40.13
C GLY A 465 19.12 -7.08 41.47
N GLU A 466 18.96 -5.99 42.25
CA GLU A 466 19.66 -5.81 43.53
C GLU A 466 19.28 -6.87 44.60
N ARG A 467 18.11 -7.50 44.43
CA ARG A 467 17.59 -8.53 45.36
C ARG A 467 17.33 -9.88 44.70
N GLY A 468 17.70 -10.04 43.43
CA GLY A 468 17.52 -11.25 42.64
C GLY A 468 17.48 -10.97 41.16
N GLU A 469 17.65 -11.97 40.33
CA GLU A 469 17.64 -11.81 38.85
C GLU A 469 16.22 -11.55 38.33
N LEU A 470 16.07 -10.54 37.48
CA LEU A 470 14.80 -10.24 36.81
C LEU A 470 14.45 -11.31 35.78
N GLN A 471 13.17 -11.55 35.62
CA GLN A 471 12.66 -12.47 34.59
C GLN A 471 13.04 -11.99 33.17
N PRO A 472 13.32 -12.90 32.22
CA PRO A 472 13.62 -12.53 30.83
C PRO A 472 12.55 -11.66 30.18
N MET A 473 11.26 -11.87 30.49
CA MET A 473 10.17 -11.07 29.98
C MET A 473 10.18 -9.64 30.52
N THR A 474 10.59 -9.43 31.79
CA THR A 474 10.75 -8.09 32.37
C THR A 474 11.83 -7.29 31.65
N HIS A 475 12.95 -7.94 31.35
CA HIS A 475 14.00 -7.33 30.51
C HIS A 475 13.47 -6.96 29.13
N GLU A 476 12.73 -7.85 28.46
CA GLU A 476 12.16 -7.60 27.15
C GLU A 476 11.15 -6.43 27.16
N VAL A 477 10.33 -6.30 28.21
CA VAL A 477 9.40 -5.17 28.38
C VAL A 477 10.19 -3.86 28.49
N LEU A 478 11.20 -3.79 29.35
CA LEU A 478 12.04 -2.59 29.49
C LEU A 478 12.79 -2.27 28.18
N ASP A 479 13.33 -3.29 27.50
CA ASP A 479 14.00 -3.12 26.21
C ASP A 479 13.07 -2.67 25.10
N THR A 480 11.78 -3.01 25.20
CA THR A 480 10.76 -2.50 24.29
C THR A 480 10.64 -0.98 24.40
N PHE A 481 10.49 -0.42 25.62
CA PHE A 481 10.46 1.04 25.78
C PHE A 481 11.77 1.69 25.33
N ARG A 482 12.92 1.09 25.60
CA ARG A 482 14.21 1.55 25.04
C ARG A 482 14.26 1.51 23.51
N ALA A 483 13.56 0.55 22.90
CA ALA A 483 13.42 0.51 21.44
C ALA A 483 12.57 1.67 20.93
N LEU A 484 11.43 1.98 21.59
CA LEU A 484 10.61 3.15 21.25
C LEU A 484 11.45 4.43 21.32
N GLY A 485 12.19 4.65 22.42
CA GLY A 485 13.06 5.83 22.57
C GLY A 485 14.11 5.93 21.47
N SER A 486 14.75 4.81 21.11
CA SER A 486 15.75 4.81 20.04
C SER A 486 15.16 5.08 18.65
N ILE A 487 13.94 4.60 18.38
CA ILE A 487 13.23 4.85 17.13
C ILE A 487 12.82 6.32 17.06
N GLN A 488 12.26 6.88 18.15
CA GLN A 488 11.88 8.29 18.20
C GLN A 488 13.07 9.22 18.05
N LYS A 489 14.19 8.92 18.70
CA LYS A 489 15.43 9.69 18.57
C LYS A 489 15.98 9.68 17.13
N ARG A 490 15.74 8.59 16.40
CA ARG A 490 16.20 8.45 15.02
C ARG A 490 15.30 9.13 14.00
N ASN A 491 13.98 8.99 14.14
CA ASN A 491 13.02 9.26 13.07
C ASN A 491 11.87 10.21 13.49
N GLY A 492 11.99 10.85 14.67
CA GLY A 492 10.91 11.66 15.23
C GLY A 492 9.91 10.82 16.04
N ILE A 493 8.90 11.49 16.61
CA ILE A 493 7.96 10.87 17.57
C ILE A 493 7.00 9.91 16.88
N LYS A 494 6.48 10.25 15.69
CA LYS A 494 5.39 9.54 15.00
C LYS A 494 5.60 8.03 14.85
N PRO A 495 6.77 7.52 14.41
CA PRO A 495 6.95 6.09 14.11
C PRO A 495 6.81 5.14 15.31
N ALA A 496 6.85 5.63 16.54
CA ALA A 496 6.77 4.80 17.74
C ALA A 496 6.01 5.49 18.88
N ARG A 497 4.95 6.23 18.54
CA ARG A 497 4.15 7.00 19.51
C ARG A 497 3.02 6.16 20.12
N ARG A 498 2.38 5.30 19.33
CA ARG A 498 1.18 4.56 19.76
C ARG A 498 1.54 3.29 20.48
N TYR A 499 0.98 3.13 21.70
CA TYR A 499 1.16 1.94 22.52
C TYR A 499 -0.20 1.37 22.93
N ILE A 500 -0.53 0.18 22.42
CA ILE A 500 -1.81 -0.50 22.60
C ILE A 500 -1.70 -1.50 23.74
N ILE A 501 -2.65 -1.47 24.67
CA ILE A 501 -2.78 -2.46 25.74
C ILE A 501 -3.95 -3.39 25.43
N SER A 502 -3.66 -4.65 25.12
CA SER A 502 -4.72 -5.65 25.00
C SER A 502 -5.22 -6.10 26.38
N PHE A 503 -6.50 -6.45 26.46
CA PHE A 503 -7.17 -6.90 27.69
C PHE A 503 -7.05 -5.91 28.86
N THR A 504 -7.18 -4.63 28.61
CA THR A 504 -7.22 -3.58 29.63
C THR A 504 -8.45 -3.74 30.51
N LYS A 505 -8.26 -3.84 31.83
CA LYS A 505 -9.34 -4.03 32.80
C LYS A 505 -9.56 -2.82 33.71
N SER A 506 -8.57 -1.97 33.85
CA SER A 506 -8.64 -0.82 34.76
C SER A 506 -7.65 0.27 34.35
N ALA A 507 -7.85 1.50 34.87
CA ALA A 507 -6.89 2.59 34.70
C ALA A 507 -5.48 2.27 35.26
N GLN A 508 -5.35 1.25 36.14
CA GLN A 508 -4.05 0.84 36.63
C GLN A 508 -3.19 0.25 35.51
N ASN A 509 -3.77 -0.51 34.57
CA ASN A 509 -3.01 -1.04 33.44
C ASN A 509 -2.38 0.06 32.57
N ILE A 510 -3.05 1.19 32.42
CA ILE A 510 -2.50 2.37 31.72
C ILE A 510 -1.33 2.97 32.53
N LYS A 511 -1.49 3.10 33.86
CA LYS A 511 -0.44 3.62 34.75
C LYS A 511 0.80 2.70 34.74
N ASP A 512 0.58 1.39 34.72
CA ASP A 512 1.66 0.38 34.65
C ASP A 512 2.54 0.61 33.43
N VAL A 513 1.97 0.92 32.28
CA VAL A 513 2.71 1.22 31.03
C VAL A 513 3.55 2.48 31.18
N TYR A 514 2.96 3.58 31.69
CA TYR A 514 3.71 4.83 31.90
C TYR A 514 4.82 4.67 32.95
N GLU A 515 4.59 3.86 34.01
CA GLU A 515 5.61 3.56 35.02
C GLU A 515 6.77 2.78 34.42
N LEU A 516 6.50 1.72 33.63
CA LEU A 516 7.52 0.94 32.93
C LEU A 516 8.29 1.77 31.92
N ASN A 517 7.58 2.62 31.16
CA ASN A 517 8.21 3.54 30.22
C ASN A 517 9.25 4.42 30.93
N ARG A 518 8.88 5.00 32.07
CA ARG A 518 9.80 5.83 32.86
C ARG A 518 10.96 5.01 33.46
N LEU A 519 10.69 3.81 33.99
CA LEU A 519 11.70 2.94 34.61
C LEU A 519 12.73 2.40 33.61
N ALA A 520 12.40 2.34 32.32
CA ALA A 520 13.29 1.88 31.28
C ALA A 520 14.49 2.82 31.03
N PHE A 521 14.46 4.05 31.53
CA PHE A 521 15.47 5.08 31.27
C PHE A 521 16.05 5.68 32.54
N SER A 522 17.34 6.00 32.50
CA SER A 522 18.04 6.66 33.63
C SER A 522 17.80 8.17 33.66
N HIS A 523 17.50 8.78 32.50
CA HIS A 523 17.30 10.22 32.35
C HIS A 523 15.89 10.52 31.83
N PRO A 524 15.15 11.47 32.42
CA PRO A 524 13.78 11.82 32.01
C PRO A 524 13.69 12.29 30.54
N GLU A 525 14.71 12.93 30.03
CA GLU A 525 14.78 13.44 28.64
C GLU A 525 14.88 12.33 27.59
N ASP A 526 15.28 11.12 27.96
CA ASP A 526 15.37 9.98 27.07
C ASP A 526 14.04 9.18 27.00
N VAL A 527 13.09 9.47 27.89
CA VAL A 527 11.79 8.77 27.95
C VAL A 527 10.96 9.11 26.73
N PRO A 528 10.58 8.11 25.90
CA PRO A 528 9.79 8.39 24.71
C PRO A 528 8.38 8.90 25.04
N THR A 529 7.87 9.77 24.19
CA THR A 529 6.48 10.20 24.22
C THR A 529 5.60 9.09 23.67
N ILE A 530 4.64 8.62 24.44
CA ILE A 530 3.70 7.58 24.02
C ILE A 530 2.25 8.00 24.29
N ASP A 531 1.37 7.63 23.36
CA ASP A 531 -0.08 7.64 23.53
C ASP A 531 -0.52 6.20 23.81
N VAL A 532 -1.11 5.98 24.97
CA VAL A 532 -1.59 4.66 25.39
C VAL A 532 -3.05 4.52 24.95
N ILE A 533 -3.33 3.44 24.22
CA ILE A 533 -4.64 3.14 23.61
C ILE A 533 -5.16 1.81 24.16
#